data_b324356733045283020e86493edf918e
#
_entry.id   b324356733045283020e86493edf918e
#
_cell.length_a   1.000
_cell.length_b   1.000
_cell.length_c   1.000
_cell.angle_alpha   90.00
_cell.angle_beta   90.00
_cell.angle_gamma   90.00
#
_symmetry.space_group_name_H-M   'P 1'
#
loop_
_entity.id
_entity.type
_entity.pdbx_description
1 polymer ?
#
loop_
_entity_poly.entity_id
_entity_poly.type
_entity_poly.pdbx_seq_one_letter_code
_entity_poly.pdbx_strand_id
1 'polypeptide(L)'
;MIFIPVEEWCAILAVYLLMRNIRCADIIPETLILSGTMQSAIVLFQKTGYMKSNNEWFEITGSFGNPGPLGGFLAICIVICLCRIYETRKQNKIIHSIYIIAAGTMLTAFCFADSRAAFVATAAGCSFYFFQTIRIFLKKHPHIIPIIGGILILSSILIFNYRENSANGRLLIWRVCSEMICHKPFSGYGTASFGQDYMLHQAHYFETHPDSRFSQTADDTVYPFNEFLHILVELGIPGLSAIGAFLISLFLSRSKNGTKRILKAGLIAYLCFSLFSYPNSVFPLFVLFGIFSGCIESRKVFKIPVSALTTGSLLILSVLICSVSIREIRFYYNGAKTLEKFFTGNSSEAILFSDRHYEQLKYSESFNNIYSMWLEKHPDIKKLSRLPAGCNNYCNIGKTYMLSEQYDYAEEYLKTASFMVPGKITPNYLLWQNSLQRGDTTTAITIAERILKQPLKAESTYTLRVKSEIRRFLETEQGKTQVPAQ
;
A
#
# COMPACT_ATOMS: atom_id res chain seq x y z
N MET A 1 0.66 3.82 -7.49
CA MET A 1 -0.74 4.08 -7.89
C MET A 1 -1.56 3.90 -6.62
N ILE A 2 -2.13 4.98 -6.10
CA ILE A 2 -2.83 4.99 -4.80
C ILE A 2 -4.30 4.63 -4.97
N PHE A 3 -4.84 4.93 -6.13
CA PHE A 3 -6.24 4.70 -6.45
C PHE A 3 -6.29 3.73 -7.62
N ILE A 4 -7.17 2.75 -7.52
CA ILE A 4 -7.42 1.86 -8.64
C ILE A 4 -8.30 2.62 -9.62
N PRO A 5 -7.81 3.05 -10.78
CA PRO A 5 -8.63 3.72 -11.78
C PRO A 5 -9.82 2.85 -12.18
N VAL A 6 -10.90 3.45 -12.63
CA VAL A 6 -12.09 2.71 -13.10
C VAL A 6 -11.70 1.69 -14.17
N GLU A 7 -10.69 2.00 -14.98
CA GLU A 7 -10.13 1.11 -15.99
C GLU A 7 -9.55 -0.18 -15.41
N GLU A 8 -8.88 -0.12 -14.25
CA GLU A 8 -8.35 -1.33 -13.59
C GLU A 8 -9.50 -2.22 -13.10
N TRP A 9 -10.56 -1.66 -12.53
CA TRP A 9 -11.75 -2.42 -12.17
C TRP A 9 -12.42 -3.06 -13.39
N CYS A 10 -12.52 -2.31 -14.50
CA CYS A 10 -13.02 -2.85 -15.76
C CYS A 10 -12.12 -3.97 -16.29
N ALA A 11 -10.80 -3.81 -16.19
CA ALA A 11 -9.85 -4.85 -16.58
C ALA A 11 -10.00 -6.12 -15.74
N ILE A 12 -10.13 -5.98 -14.41
CA ILE A 12 -10.35 -7.12 -13.52
C ILE A 12 -11.69 -7.81 -13.78
N LEU A 13 -12.75 -7.06 -14.03
CA LEU A 13 -14.04 -7.61 -14.42
C LEU A 13 -13.93 -8.38 -15.75
N ALA A 14 -13.20 -7.85 -16.73
CA ALA A 14 -12.95 -8.54 -17.98
C ALA A 14 -12.14 -9.83 -17.78
N VAL A 15 -11.08 -9.78 -16.95
CA VAL A 15 -10.30 -10.98 -16.57
C VAL A 15 -11.21 -12.02 -15.90
N TYR A 16 -12.04 -11.60 -14.94
CA TYR A 16 -13.01 -12.48 -14.29
C TYR A 16 -13.95 -13.15 -15.31
N LEU A 17 -14.55 -12.38 -16.22
CA LEU A 17 -15.48 -12.88 -17.24
C LEU A 17 -14.78 -13.82 -18.23
N LEU A 18 -13.56 -13.51 -18.64
CA LEU A 18 -12.73 -14.36 -19.48
C LEU A 18 -12.46 -15.70 -18.79
N MET A 19 -11.89 -15.66 -17.58
CA MET A 19 -11.52 -16.87 -16.83
C MET A 19 -12.72 -17.74 -16.49
N ARG A 20 -13.87 -17.15 -16.32
CA ARG A 20 -15.14 -17.86 -16.09
C ARG A 20 -15.61 -18.62 -17.32
N ASN A 21 -15.36 -18.11 -18.52
CA ASN A 21 -15.86 -18.67 -19.79
C ASN A 21 -14.83 -19.58 -20.47
N ILE A 22 -13.53 -19.34 -20.27
CA ILE A 22 -12.46 -20.17 -20.84
C ILE A 22 -12.17 -21.35 -19.91
N ARG A 23 -12.07 -22.57 -20.49
CA ARG A 23 -11.72 -23.78 -19.75
C ARG A 23 -10.20 -23.92 -19.57
N CYS A 24 -9.56 -22.92 -18.95
CA CYS A 24 -8.11 -22.90 -18.74
C CYS A 24 -7.68 -23.02 -17.27
N ALA A 25 -8.61 -23.31 -16.36
CA ALA A 25 -8.31 -23.38 -14.92
C ALA A 25 -7.14 -24.32 -14.57
N ASP A 26 -6.95 -25.38 -15.36
CA ASP A 26 -5.89 -26.38 -15.11
C ASP A 26 -4.47 -25.86 -15.46
N ILE A 27 -4.35 -24.82 -16.29
CA ILE A 27 -3.06 -24.22 -16.67
C ILE A 27 -2.62 -23.17 -15.66
N ILE A 28 -3.56 -22.55 -14.93
CA ILE A 28 -3.26 -21.43 -14.01
C ILE A 28 -2.25 -21.80 -12.91
N PRO A 29 -2.34 -22.94 -12.22
CA PRO A 29 -1.32 -23.34 -11.25
C PRO A 29 0.09 -23.37 -11.84
N GLU A 30 0.24 -23.91 -13.04
CA GLU A 30 1.55 -24.06 -13.71
C GLU A 30 2.14 -22.70 -14.08
N THR A 31 1.32 -21.82 -14.65
CA THR A 31 1.75 -20.45 -14.99
C THR A 31 2.14 -19.65 -13.76
N LEU A 32 1.45 -19.82 -12.61
CA LEU A 32 1.80 -19.14 -11.37
C LEU A 32 3.09 -19.71 -10.75
N ILE A 33 3.31 -21.02 -10.80
CA ILE A 33 4.57 -21.63 -10.35
C ILE A 33 5.74 -21.12 -11.20
N LEU A 34 5.58 -21.08 -12.52
CA LEU A 34 6.59 -20.55 -13.43
C LEU A 34 6.89 -19.07 -13.12
N SER A 35 5.84 -18.24 -13.00
CA SER A 35 5.98 -16.82 -12.69
C SER A 35 6.63 -16.58 -11.32
N GLY A 36 6.27 -17.35 -10.30
CA GLY A 36 6.90 -17.30 -8.98
C GLY A 36 8.38 -17.69 -9.03
N THR A 37 8.74 -18.70 -9.82
CA THR A 37 10.13 -19.10 -10.01
C THR A 37 10.94 -18.02 -10.75
N MET A 38 10.35 -17.37 -11.76
CA MET A 38 10.98 -16.25 -12.47
C MET A 38 11.20 -15.04 -11.53
N GLN A 39 10.21 -14.69 -10.71
CA GLN A 39 10.38 -13.64 -9.70
C GLN A 39 11.47 -13.98 -8.70
N SER A 40 11.55 -15.24 -8.30
CA SER A 40 12.60 -15.72 -7.38
C SER A 40 13.99 -15.60 -8.00
N ALA A 41 14.14 -15.86 -9.29
CA ALA A 41 15.42 -15.65 -10.00
C ALA A 41 15.81 -14.16 -10.00
N ILE A 42 14.87 -13.25 -10.25
CA ILE A 42 15.11 -11.79 -10.16
C ILE A 42 15.58 -11.41 -8.75
N VAL A 43 14.91 -11.91 -7.70
CA VAL A 43 15.31 -11.69 -6.30
C VAL A 43 16.72 -12.16 -6.03
N LEU A 44 17.10 -13.34 -6.51
CA LEU A 44 18.43 -13.88 -6.32
C LEU A 44 19.49 -13.02 -7.07
N PHE A 45 19.19 -12.55 -8.27
CA PHE A 45 20.06 -11.62 -8.99
C PHE A 45 20.17 -10.25 -8.31
N GLN A 46 19.10 -9.73 -7.71
CA GLN A 46 19.15 -8.53 -6.88
C GLN A 46 20.02 -8.76 -5.65
N LYS A 47 19.87 -9.90 -4.95
CA LYS A 47 20.65 -10.22 -3.74
C LYS A 47 22.16 -10.39 -4.02
N THR A 48 22.52 -10.92 -5.19
CA THR A 48 23.93 -11.08 -5.59
C THR A 48 24.53 -9.82 -6.23
N GLY A 49 23.73 -8.76 -6.40
CA GLY A 49 24.19 -7.50 -7.01
C GLY A 49 24.26 -7.50 -8.55
N TYR A 50 23.89 -8.61 -9.22
CA TYR A 50 23.83 -8.66 -10.69
C TYR A 50 22.70 -7.78 -11.27
N MET A 51 21.61 -7.61 -10.52
CA MET A 51 20.53 -6.70 -10.88
C MET A 51 20.31 -5.68 -9.77
N LYS A 52 20.12 -4.42 -10.14
CA LYS A 52 19.70 -3.39 -9.20
C LYS A 52 18.20 -3.51 -8.94
N SER A 53 17.80 -3.16 -7.72
CA SER A 53 16.39 -2.95 -7.38
C SER A 53 15.84 -1.77 -8.21
N ASN A 54 14.56 -1.83 -8.53
CA ASN A 54 13.81 -0.73 -9.12
C ASN A 54 13.32 0.30 -8.09
N ASN A 55 13.78 0.19 -6.84
CA ASN A 55 13.48 1.10 -5.75
C ASN A 55 14.77 1.42 -4.97
N GLU A 56 15.01 2.69 -4.70
CA GLU A 56 16.22 3.16 -4.01
C GLU A 56 16.24 2.80 -2.50
N TRP A 57 15.06 2.59 -1.91
CA TRP A 57 14.91 2.31 -0.47
C TRP A 57 14.98 0.83 -0.13
N PHE A 58 14.82 -0.05 -1.12
CA PHE A 58 14.78 -1.50 -0.91
C PHE A 58 15.72 -2.23 -1.84
N GLU A 59 16.62 -3.00 -1.27
CA GLU A 59 17.57 -3.84 -2.02
C GLU A 59 16.86 -4.91 -2.87
N ILE A 60 15.76 -5.44 -2.35
CA ILE A 60 15.06 -6.60 -2.91
C ILE A 60 13.59 -6.27 -3.09
N THR A 61 13.15 -6.24 -4.33
CA THR A 61 11.77 -5.91 -4.71
C THR A 61 11.21 -6.84 -5.77
N GLY A 62 12.04 -7.72 -6.34
CA GLY A 62 11.67 -8.40 -7.58
C GLY A 62 11.33 -7.37 -8.66
N SER A 63 10.24 -7.58 -9.38
CA SER A 63 9.70 -6.62 -10.34
C SER A 63 8.61 -5.69 -9.74
N PHE A 64 8.28 -5.82 -8.43
CA PHE A 64 7.14 -5.11 -7.80
C PHE A 64 7.47 -3.72 -7.24
N GLY A 65 8.73 -3.32 -7.16
CA GLY A 65 9.13 -2.05 -6.57
C GLY A 65 9.02 -1.97 -5.03
N ASN A 66 8.45 -3.00 -4.37
CA ASN A 66 8.33 -3.08 -2.91
C ASN A 66 8.36 -4.55 -2.47
N PRO A 67 9.10 -4.89 -1.38
CA PRO A 67 9.19 -6.26 -0.87
C PRO A 67 7.86 -6.81 -0.35
N GLY A 68 6.94 -5.97 0.14
CA GLY A 68 5.63 -6.40 0.63
C GLY A 68 4.80 -7.11 -0.43
N PRO A 69 4.44 -6.46 -1.55
CA PRO A 69 3.76 -7.07 -2.68
C PRO A 69 4.49 -8.28 -3.28
N LEU A 70 5.81 -8.23 -3.40
CA LEU A 70 6.62 -9.37 -3.82
C LEU A 70 6.37 -10.58 -2.92
N GLY A 71 6.45 -10.39 -1.59
CA GLY A 71 6.18 -11.44 -0.62
C GLY A 71 4.77 -12.00 -0.76
N GLY A 72 3.75 -11.14 -0.94
CA GLY A 72 2.36 -11.55 -1.16
C GLY A 72 2.19 -12.40 -2.42
N PHE A 73 2.84 -12.02 -3.52
CA PHE A 73 2.84 -12.81 -4.76
C PHE A 73 3.51 -14.17 -4.58
N LEU A 74 4.70 -14.19 -3.98
CA LEU A 74 5.42 -15.45 -3.72
C LEU A 74 4.65 -16.34 -2.76
N ALA A 75 3.97 -15.81 -1.73
CA ALA A 75 3.12 -16.58 -0.83
C ALA A 75 2.05 -17.37 -1.58
N ILE A 76 1.36 -16.73 -2.52
CA ILE A 76 0.34 -17.37 -3.36
C ILE A 76 0.95 -18.46 -4.23
N CYS A 77 2.08 -18.17 -4.89
CA CYS A 77 2.78 -19.12 -5.77
C CYS A 77 3.30 -20.35 -4.98
N ILE A 78 3.84 -20.13 -3.77
CA ILE A 78 4.32 -21.20 -2.88
C ILE A 78 3.15 -22.10 -2.45
N VAL A 79 2.02 -21.53 -2.01
CA VAL A 79 0.83 -22.30 -1.64
C VAL A 79 0.40 -23.21 -2.80
N ILE A 80 0.30 -22.68 -4.01
CA ILE A 80 -0.09 -23.43 -5.20
C ILE A 80 0.94 -24.53 -5.51
N CYS A 81 2.23 -24.21 -5.44
CA CYS A 81 3.32 -25.17 -5.68
C CYS A 81 3.31 -26.33 -4.67
N LEU A 82 3.13 -26.04 -3.38
CA LEU A 82 3.03 -27.06 -2.34
C LEU A 82 1.81 -27.99 -2.54
N CYS A 83 0.69 -27.43 -3.00
CA CYS A 83 -0.48 -28.22 -3.38
C CYS A 83 -0.15 -29.16 -4.55
N ARG A 84 0.57 -28.67 -5.58
CA ARG A 84 0.97 -29.51 -6.74
C ARG A 84 1.99 -30.56 -6.37
N ILE A 85 2.96 -30.27 -5.49
CA ILE A 85 3.88 -31.26 -4.93
C ILE A 85 3.08 -32.41 -4.27
N TYR A 86 2.07 -32.04 -3.48
CA TYR A 86 1.23 -33.05 -2.81
C TYR A 86 0.44 -33.91 -3.80
N GLU A 87 -0.12 -33.34 -4.86
CA GLU A 87 -0.89 -34.07 -5.89
C GLU A 87 0.02 -35.01 -6.72
N THR A 88 1.22 -34.53 -7.10
CA THR A 88 2.12 -35.27 -8.02
C THR A 88 2.99 -36.30 -7.35
N ARG A 89 3.01 -36.40 -6.01
CA ARG A 89 3.90 -37.28 -5.24
C ARG A 89 3.85 -38.77 -5.63
N LYS A 90 2.73 -39.24 -6.21
CA LYS A 90 2.52 -40.65 -6.63
C LYS A 90 2.44 -40.80 -8.15
N GLN A 91 2.70 -39.74 -8.91
CA GLN A 91 2.53 -39.73 -10.36
C GLN A 91 3.90 -39.75 -11.06
N ASN A 92 4.33 -38.64 -11.60
CA ASN A 92 5.56 -38.47 -12.37
C ASN A 92 6.68 -37.89 -11.49
N LYS A 93 7.75 -38.70 -11.25
CA LYS A 93 8.90 -38.29 -10.43
C LYS A 93 9.61 -37.05 -10.96
N ILE A 94 9.70 -36.88 -12.29
CA ILE A 94 10.38 -35.72 -12.92
C ILE A 94 9.60 -34.43 -12.61
N ILE A 95 8.30 -34.44 -12.87
CA ILE A 95 7.43 -33.28 -12.60
C ILE A 95 7.44 -32.95 -11.11
N HIS A 96 7.37 -33.96 -10.27
CA HIS A 96 7.44 -33.79 -8.81
C HIS A 96 8.75 -33.14 -8.37
N SER A 97 9.91 -33.55 -8.93
CA SER A 97 11.21 -32.94 -8.64
C SER A 97 11.30 -31.50 -9.12
N ILE A 98 10.73 -31.18 -10.30
CA ILE A 98 10.67 -29.80 -10.80
C ILE A 98 9.91 -28.89 -9.81
N TYR A 99 8.77 -29.33 -9.29
CA TYR A 99 8.03 -28.53 -8.30
C TYR A 99 8.78 -28.38 -6.98
N ILE A 100 9.53 -29.40 -6.53
CA ILE A 100 10.37 -29.28 -5.33
C ILE A 100 11.47 -28.22 -5.53
N ILE A 101 12.14 -28.23 -6.68
CA ILE A 101 13.17 -27.24 -7.00
C ILE A 101 12.54 -25.84 -7.07
N ALA A 102 11.40 -25.70 -7.75
CA ALA A 102 10.67 -24.43 -7.83
C ALA A 102 10.23 -23.92 -6.44
N ALA A 103 9.74 -24.81 -5.57
CA ALA A 103 9.40 -24.44 -4.21
C ALA A 103 10.63 -23.99 -3.41
N GLY A 104 11.76 -24.68 -3.54
CA GLY A 104 13.02 -24.30 -2.88
C GLY A 104 13.50 -22.92 -3.29
N THR A 105 13.51 -22.60 -4.59
CA THR A 105 13.90 -21.27 -5.09
C THR A 105 12.92 -20.18 -4.62
N MET A 106 11.60 -20.46 -4.67
CA MET A 106 10.60 -19.51 -4.20
C MET A 106 10.69 -19.28 -2.69
N LEU A 107 10.92 -20.30 -1.86
CA LEU A 107 11.10 -20.17 -0.42
C LEU A 107 12.34 -19.36 -0.07
N THR A 108 13.45 -19.53 -0.79
CA THR A 108 14.66 -18.72 -0.59
C THR A 108 14.38 -17.24 -0.87
N ALA A 109 13.75 -16.95 -2.02
CA ALA A 109 13.38 -15.57 -2.39
C ALA A 109 12.36 -14.96 -1.40
N PHE A 110 11.44 -15.78 -0.91
CA PHE A 110 10.42 -15.39 0.05
C PHE A 110 11.01 -14.96 1.40
N CYS A 111 12.05 -15.64 1.87
CA CYS A 111 12.79 -15.23 3.06
C CYS A 111 13.46 -13.86 2.88
N PHE A 112 14.00 -13.58 1.70
CA PHE A 112 14.60 -12.27 1.41
C PHE A 112 13.57 -11.15 1.28
N ALA A 113 12.32 -11.44 0.89
CA ALA A 113 11.25 -10.44 0.82
C ALA A 113 10.79 -9.94 2.20
N ASP A 114 11.10 -10.66 3.29
CA ASP A 114 10.86 -10.30 4.71
C ASP A 114 9.45 -9.71 4.97
N SER A 115 8.42 -10.33 4.39
CA SER A 115 7.02 -9.88 4.49
C SER A 115 6.24 -10.72 5.50
N ARG A 116 6.04 -10.21 6.72
CA ARG A 116 5.28 -10.89 7.79
C ARG A 116 3.86 -11.28 7.36
N ALA A 117 3.16 -10.38 6.66
CA ALA A 117 1.82 -10.63 6.15
C ALA A 117 1.79 -11.82 5.17
N ALA A 118 2.86 -11.97 4.38
CA ALA A 118 2.99 -13.06 3.41
C ALA A 118 3.19 -14.42 4.10
N PHE A 119 3.92 -14.49 5.22
CA PHE A 119 4.05 -15.72 6.00
C PHE A 119 2.69 -16.18 6.54
N VAL A 120 1.90 -15.27 7.11
CA VAL A 120 0.54 -15.58 7.61
C VAL A 120 -0.36 -16.03 6.46
N ALA A 121 -0.28 -15.37 5.30
CA ALA A 121 -1.03 -15.74 4.10
C ALA A 121 -0.67 -17.13 3.58
N THR A 122 0.62 -17.49 3.55
CA THR A 122 1.09 -18.82 3.16
C THR A 122 0.54 -19.89 4.11
N ALA A 123 0.63 -19.65 5.41
CA ALA A 123 0.11 -20.56 6.42
C ALA A 123 -1.41 -20.75 6.29
N ALA A 124 -2.17 -19.67 6.05
CA ALA A 124 -3.62 -19.75 5.85
C ALA A 124 -4.01 -20.56 4.61
N GLY A 125 -3.37 -20.30 3.46
CA GLY A 125 -3.62 -21.03 2.22
C GLY A 125 -3.29 -22.52 2.33
N CYS A 126 -2.14 -22.86 2.93
CA CYS A 126 -1.75 -24.23 3.21
C CYS A 126 -2.71 -24.90 4.19
N SER A 127 -3.10 -24.23 5.27
CA SER A 127 -4.04 -24.76 6.26
C SER A 127 -5.41 -25.08 5.63
N PHE A 128 -5.89 -24.22 4.73
CA PHE A 128 -7.13 -24.49 4.00
C PHE A 128 -7.01 -25.73 3.11
N TYR A 129 -5.94 -25.89 2.33
CA TYR A 129 -5.78 -27.04 1.44
C TYR A 129 -5.58 -28.33 2.21
N PHE A 130 -4.74 -28.32 3.24
CA PHE A 130 -4.41 -29.49 4.05
C PHE A 130 -5.34 -29.70 5.24
N PHE A 131 -6.43 -28.94 5.37
CA PHE A 131 -7.32 -28.95 6.54
C PHE A 131 -7.73 -30.34 7.00
N GLN A 132 -8.14 -31.23 6.10
CA GLN A 132 -8.54 -32.58 6.46
C GLN A 132 -7.37 -33.40 7.00
N THR A 133 -6.20 -33.31 6.37
CA THR A 133 -4.98 -33.99 6.80
C THR A 133 -4.54 -33.51 8.18
N ILE A 134 -4.54 -32.18 8.38
CA ILE A 134 -4.21 -31.55 9.66
C ILE A 134 -5.23 -31.99 10.73
N ARG A 135 -6.51 -31.97 10.43
CA ARG A 135 -7.57 -32.41 11.37
C ARG A 135 -7.40 -33.87 11.80
N ILE A 136 -7.11 -34.79 10.87
CA ILE A 136 -6.88 -36.18 11.17
C ILE A 136 -5.63 -36.32 12.05
N PHE A 137 -4.55 -35.64 11.71
CA PHE A 137 -3.30 -35.65 12.47
C PHE A 137 -3.50 -35.13 13.90
N LEU A 138 -4.16 -33.97 14.08
CA LEU A 138 -4.43 -33.41 15.40
C LEU A 138 -5.36 -34.27 16.24
N LYS A 139 -6.34 -34.96 15.62
CA LYS A 139 -7.16 -35.95 16.33
C LYS A 139 -6.37 -37.15 16.85
N LYS A 140 -5.35 -37.58 16.11
CA LYS A 140 -4.44 -38.65 16.50
C LYS A 140 -3.45 -38.21 17.59
N HIS A 141 -3.09 -36.93 17.62
CA HIS A 141 -2.08 -36.37 18.51
C HIS A 141 -2.58 -35.12 19.22
N PRO A 142 -3.59 -35.23 20.10
CA PRO A 142 -4.23 -34.03 20.70
C PRO A 142 -3.30 -33.22 21.59
N HIS A 143 -2.26 -33.81 22.14
CA HIS A 143 -1.21 -33.16 22.92
C HIS A 143 -0.39 -32.11 22.11
N ILE A 144 -0.42 -32.16 20.78
CA ILE A 144 0.28 -31.20 19.92
C ILE A 144 -0.49 -29.87 19.83
N ILE A 145 -1.80 -29.86 20.07
CA ILE A 145 -2.64 -28.65 19.97
C ILE A 145 -2.13 -27.52 20.90
N PRO A 146 -1.92 -27.74 22.20
CA PRO A 146 -1.39 -26.70 23.07
C PRO A 146 0.04 -26.28 22.71
N ILE A 147 0.86 -27.19 22.19
CA ILE A 147 2.22 -26.88 21.73
C ILE A 147 2.17 -25.92 20.52
N ILE A 148 1.34 -26.24 19.51
CA ILE A 148 1.12 -25.35 18.35
C ILE A 148 0.56 -23.99 18.83
N GLY A 149 -0.41 -24.01 19.74
CA GLY A 149 -0.97 -22.79 20.32
C GLY A 149 0.10 -21.93 21.00
N GLY A 150 0.95 -22.54 21.82
CA GLY A 150 2.07 -21.87 22.48
C GLY A 150 3.09 -21.29 21.49
N ILE A 151 3.45 -22.04 20.44
CA ILE A 151 4.36 -21.57 19.40
C ILE A 151 3.74 -20.39 18.63
N LEU A 152 2.44 -20.44 18.30
CA LEU A 152 1.75 -19.34 17.61
C LEU A 152 1.69 -18.07 18.47
N ILE A 153 1.40 -18.20 19.77
CA ILE A 153 1.40 -17.06 20.70
C ILE A 153 2.81 -16.48 20.80
N LEU A 154 3.80 -17.31 21.06
CA LEU A 154 5.20 -16.86 21.19
C LEU A 154 5.70 -16.19 19.91
N SER A 155 5.47 -16.81 18.76
CA SER A 155 5.86 -16.22 17.46
C SER A 155 5.15 -14.90 17.19
N SER A 156 3.87 -14.76 17.57
CA SER A 156 3.13 -13.50 17.42
C SER A 156 3.74 -12.38 18.28
N ILE A 157 4.12 -12.69 19.52
CA ILE A 157 4.78 -11.74 20.42
C ILE A 157 6.16 -11.34 19.86
N LEU A 158 6.96 -12.31 19.42
CA LEU A 158 8.29 -12.04 18.84
C LEU A 158 8.20 -11.21 17.55
N ILE A 159 7.26 -11.54 16.66
CA ILE A 159 7.02 -10.81 15.41
C ILE A 159 6.54 -9.38 15.70
N PHE A 160 5.71 -9.18 16.73
CA PHE A 160 5.25 -7.84 17.12
C PHE A 160 6.44 -7.00 17.61
N ASN A 161 7.24 -7.53 18.53
CA ASN A 161 8.36 -6.80 19.14
C ASN A 161 9.50 -6.53 18.14
N TYR A 162 9.74 -7.43 17.19
CA TYR A 162 10.80 -7.27 16.19
C TYR A 162 10.65 -6.03 15.31
N ARG A 163 9.39 -5.58 15.05
CA ARG A 163 9.09 -4.35 14.27
C ARG A 163 7.93 -3.60 14.90
N GLU A 164 8.05 -3.24 16.14
CA GLU A 164 7.02 -2.56 16.93
C GLU A 164 6.52 -1.28 16.24
N ASN A 165 7.41 -0.45 15.71
CA ASN A 165 7.04 0.79 15.02
C ASN A 165 6.12 0.53 13.82
N SER A 166 6.39 -0.51 13.02
CA SER A 166 5.52 -0.87 11.88
C SER A 166 4.17 -1.43 12.34
N ALA A 167 4.11 -2.12 13.47
CA ALA A 167 2.86 -2.61 14.04
C ALA A 167 2.04 -1.46 14.62
N ASN A 168 2.66 -0.58 15.40
CA ASN A 168 2.02 0.60 15.98
C ASN A 168 1.52 1.58 14.91
N GLY A 169 2.28 1.76 13.81
CA GLY A 169 1.81 2.56 12.66
C GLY A 169 0.53 2.01 12.05
N ARG A 170 0.40 0.69 11.87
CA ARG A 170 -0.84 0.07 11.37
C ARG A 170 -1.99 0.20 12.38
N LEU A 171 -1.72 0.06 13.67
CA LEU A 171 -2.75 0.24 14.71
C LEU A 171 -3.28 1.68 14.72
N LEU A 172 -2.41 2.68 14.55
CA LEU A 172 -2.84 4.06 14.37
C LEU A 172 -3.76 4.19 13.14
N ILE A 173 -3.31 3.71 11.99
CA ILE A 173 -4.10 3.78 10.75
C ILE A 173 -5.48 3.14 10.93
N TRP A 174 -5.55 1.96 11.53
CA TRP A 174 -6.79 1.25 11.77
C TRP A 174 -7.69 1.98 12.78
N ARG A 175 -7.09 2.64 13.78
CA ARG A 175 -7.83 3.48 14.74
C ARG A 175 -8.50 4.64 14.02
N VAL A 176 -7.76 5.41 13.24
CA VAL A 176 -8.29 6.54 12.47
C VAL A 176 -9.34 6.07 11.44
N CYS A 177 -9.08 4.95 10.72
CA CYS A 177 -10.09 4.35 9.83
C CYS A 177 -11.38 3.99 10.56
N SER A 178 -11.28 3.47 11.80
CA SER A 178 -12.47 3.14 12.58
C SER A 178 -13.30 4.38 12.93
N GLU A 179 -12.64 5.50 13.23
CA GLU A 179 -13.33 6.78 13.46
C GLU A 179 -14.00 7.29 12.17
N MET A 180 -13.30 7.21 11.03
CA MET A 180 -13.88 7.55 9.72
C MET A 180 -15.13 6.70 9.43
N ILE A 181 -15.04 5.37 9.62
CA ILE A 181 -16.16 4.45 9.41
C ILE A 181 -17.35 4.81 10.32
N CYS A 182 -17.11 5.13 11.59
CA CYS A 182 -18.17 5.56 12.52
C CYS A 182 -18.87 6.85 12.07
N HIS A 183 -18.15 7.77 11.44
CA HIS A 183 -18.73 9.01 10.91
C HIS A 183 -19.60 8.79 9.67
N LYS A 184 -19.22 7.87 8.76
CA LYS A 184 -19.96 7.58 7.51
C LYS A 184 -20.10 6.08 7.26
N PRO A 185 -20.83 5.33 8.12
CA PRO A 185 -20.85 3.88 8.07
C PRO A 185 -21.54 3.31 6.82
N PHE A 186 -22.54 4.00 6.27
CA PHE A 186 -23.31 3.48 5.14
C PHE A 186 -22.84 4.01 3.78
N SER A 187 -22.57 5.29 3.67
CA SER A 187 -22.16 5.89 2.39
C SER A 187 -20.66 5.74 2.09
N GLY A 188 -19.84 5.59 3.14
CA GLY A 188 -18.40 5.81 3.03
C GLY A 188 -18.06 7.26 2.64
N TYR A 189 -16.84 7.48 2.26
CA TYR A 189 -16.33 8.77 1.80
C TYR A 189 -16.29 8.88 0.26
N GLY A 190 -16.58 7.79 -0.44
CA GLY A 190 -16.47 7.69 -1.89
C GLY A 190 -15.20 6.97 -2.35
N THR A 191 -15.19 6.52 -3.59
CA THR A 191 -14.03 5.87 -4.19
C THR A 191 -12.84 6.82 -4.27
N ALA A 192 -11.65 6.32 -3.98
CA ALA A 192 -10.40 7.07 -3.97
C ALA A 192 -10.29 8.15 -2.87
N SER A 193 -11.21 8.20 -1.92
CA SER A 193 -11.21 9.21 -0.85
C SER A 193 -10.15 8.94 0.22
N PHE A 194 -9.78 7.68 0.44
CA PHE A 194 -8.80 7.36 1.48
C PHE A 194 -7.52 8.18 1.33
N GLY A 195 -6.89 8.16 0.16
CA GLY A 195 -5.65 8.90 -0.07
C GLY A 195 -5.82 10.42 -0.10
N GLN A 196 -7.04 10.93 -0.24
CA GLN A 196 -7.33 12.37 -0.20
C GLN A 196 -7.60 12.87 1.21
N ASP A 197 -8.38 12.13 1.99
CA ASP A 197 -8.96 12.62 3.23
C ASP A 197 -8.31 12.05 4.50
N TYR A 198 -7.69 10.87 4.42
CA TYR A 198 -7.15 10.17 5.59
C TYR A 198 -6.23 11.06 6.44
N MET A 199 -5.31 11.80 5.81
CA MET A 199 -4.34 12.62 6.54
C MET A 199 -4.98 13.77 7.33
N LEU A 200 -6.16 14.25 6.91
CA LEU A 200 -6.94 15.23 7.68
C LEU A 200 -7.56 14.59 8.93
N HIS A 201 -8.05 13.36 8.81
CA HIS A 201 -8.56 12.60 9.95
C HIS A 201 -7.44 12.21 10.93
N GLN A 202 -6.24 11.89 10.41
CA GLN A 202 -5.05 11.66 11.26
C GLN A 202 -4.65 12.95 12.00
N ALA A 203 -4.71 14.11 11.35
CA ALA A 203 -4.45 15.40 11.99
C ALA A 203 -5.47 15.66 13.11
N HIS A 204 -6.75 15.46 12.85
CA HIS A 204 -7.80 15.62 13.87
C HIS A 204 -7.62 14.64 15.04
N TYR A 205 -7.21 13.40 14.77
CA TYR A 205 -6.89 12.44 15.83
C TYR A 205 -5.79 12.95 16.75
N PHE A 206 -4.69 13.48 16.23
CA PHE A 206 -3.60 14.01 17.06
C PHE A 206 -3.90 15.37 17.70
N GLU A 207 -4.76 16.17 17.10
CA GLU A 207 -5.27 17.40 17.71
C GLU A 207 -6.08 17.09 18.98
N THR A 208 -6.90 16.03 18.95
CA THR A 208 -7.72 15.59 20.07
C THR A 208 -6.99 14.66 21.06
N HIS A 209 -5.88 14.04 20.63
CA HIS A 209 -5.06 13.12 21.44
C HIS A 209 -3.58 13.50 21.40
N PRO A 210 -3.17 14.65 21.97
CA PRO A 210 -1.80 15.16 21.87
C PRO A 210 -0.77 14.21 22.49
N ASP A 211 -1.13 13.48 23.55
CA ASP A 211 -0.26 12.54 24.26
C ASP A 211 -0.30 11.11 23.70
N SER A 212 -0.83 10.94 22.49
CA SER A 212 -0.92 9.62 21.87
C SER A 212 0.44 8.97 21.70
N ARG A 213 0.57 7.71 22.17
CA ARG A 213 1.76 6.87 21.97
C ARG A 213 2.14 6.68 20.50
N PHE A 214 1.23 6.93 19.58
CA PHE A 214 1.45 6.76 18.15
C PHE A 214 2.13 7.95 17.49
N SER A 215 2.36 9.05 18.19
CA SER A 215 2.93 10.29 17.62
C SER A 215 4.27 10.06 16.91
N GLN A 216 5.12 9.14 17.42
CA GLN A 216 6.41 8.81 16.81
C GLN A 216 6.31 7.85 15.62
N THR A 217 5.23 7.08 15.53
CA THR A 217 5.02 6.10 14.44
C THR A 217 4.15 6.64 13.31
N ALA A 218 3.51 7.80 13.52
CA ALA A 218 2.71 8.47 12.51
C ALA A 218 3.57 8.87 11.30
N ASP A 219 3.02 8.66 10.10
CA ASP A 219 3.64 9.06 8.84
C ASP A 219 2.58 9.44 7.81
N ASP A 220 3.02 10.03 6.69
CA ASP A 220 2.15 10.16 5.52
C ASP A 220 1.79 8.74 5.04
N THR A 221 0.50 8.42 5.00
CA THR A 221 0.04 7.12 4.56
C THR A 221 -0.98 7.22 3.45
N VAL A 222 -0.88 6.31 2.52
CA VAL A 222 -1.71 6.23 1.31
C VAL A 222 -2.51 4.94 1.24
N TYR A 223 -2.26 4.02 2.18
CA TYR A 223 -2.93 2.71 2.26
C TYR A 223 -3.33 2.40 3.70
N PRO A 224 -4.51 1.82 3.94
CA PRO A 224 -4.92 1.37 5.27
C PRO A 224 -4.24 0.06 5.69
N PHE A 225 -3.44 -0.58 4.81
CA PHE A 225 -2.84 -1.91 5.02
C PHE A 225 -3.85 -2.99 5.44
N ASN A 226 -5.10 -2.79 5.03
CA ASN A 226 -6.21 -3.73 5.19
C ASN A 226 -7.29 -3.38 4.16
N GLU A 227 -7.49 -4.23 3.16
CA GLU A 227 -8.42 -3.97 2.06
C GLU A 227 -9.88 -3.93 2.50
N PHE A 228 -10.23 -4.65 3.55
CA PHE A 228 -11.60 -4.63 4.07
C PHE A 228 -11.92 -3.31 4.78
N LEU A 229 -10.95 -2.75 5.51
CA LEU A 229 -11.07 -1.40 6.07
C LEU A 229 -11.09 -0.35 4.95
N HIS A 230 -10.29 -0.53 3.89
CA HIS A 230 -10.30 0.34 2.73
C HIS A 230 -11.69 0.43 2.11
N ILE A 231 -12.31 -0.74 1.86
CA ILE A 231 -13.66 -0.83 1.33
C ILE A 231 -14.68 -0.19 2.27
N LEU A 232 -14.56 -0.40 3.58
CA LEU A 232 -15.47 0.21 4.57
C LEU A 232 -15.33 1.74 4.60
N VAL A 233 -14.13 2.28 4.52
CA VAL A 233 -13.90 3.74 4.49
C VAL A 233 -14.48 4.34 3.21
N GLU A 234 -14.27 3.70 2.07
CA GLU A 234 -14.68 4.26 0.78
C GLU A 234 -16.14 3.98 0.41
N LEU A 235 -16.61 2.74 0.60
CA LEU A 235 -17.91 2.28 0.12
C LEU A 235 -18.89 1.94 1.25
N GLY A 236 -18.47 2.06 2.50
CA GLY A 236 -19.29 1.75 3.68
C GLY A 236 -19.68 0.28 3.79
N ILE A 237 -20.64 0.01 4.66
CA ILE A 237 -21.20 -1.33 4.92
C ILE A 237 -21.77 -1.97 3.64
N PRO A 238 -22.49 -1.26 2.77
CA PRO A 238 -23.00 -1.84 1.52
C PRO A 238 -21.89 -2.39 0.63
N GLY A 239 -20.78 -1.67 0.47
CA GLY A 239 -19.63 -2.12 -0.31
C GLY A 239 -19.00 -3.39 0.24
N LEU A 240 -18.75 -3.42 1.56
CA LEU A 240 -18.23 -4.62 2.22
C LEU A 240 -19.19 -5.80 2.13
N SER A 241 -20.50 -5.56 2.28
CA SER A 241 -21.54 -6.60 2.20
C SER A 241 -21.59 -7.21 0.78
N ALA A 242 -21.49 -6.39 -0.26
CA ALA A 242 -21.48 -6.85 -1.64
C ALA A 242 -20.26 -7.74 -1.94
N ILE A 243 -19.07 -7.30 -1.53
CA ILE A 243 -17.84 -8.10 -1.68
C ILE A 243 -17.90 -9.37 -0.83
N GLY A 244 -18.40 -9.28 0.41
CA GLY A 244 -18.60 -10.43 1.28
C GLY A 244 -19.53 -11.46 0.67
N ALA A 245 -20.69 -11.05 0.13
CA ALA A 245 -21.63 -11.94 -0.56
C ALA A 245 -20.99 -12.60 -1.80
N PHE A 246 -20.20 -11.82 -2.57
CA PHE A 246 -19.45 -12.35 -3.71
C PHE A 246 -18.46 -13.42 -3.27
N LEU A 247 -17.63 -13.16 -2.27
CA LEU A 247 -16.65 -14.12 -1.73
C LEU A 247 -17.33 -15.38 -1.18
N ILE A 248 -18.42 -15.23 -0.44
CA ILE A 248 -19.22 -16.37 0.05
C ILE A 248 -19.70 -17.23 -1.13
N SER A 249 -20.18 -16.61 -2.20
CA SER A 249 -20.62 -17.34 -3.40
C SER A 249 -19.51 -18.19 -4.01
N LEU A 250 -18.28 -17.67 -4.07
CA LEU A 250 -17.10 -18.39 -4.56
C LEU A 250 -16.77 -19.61 -3.69
N PHE A 251 -16.84 -19.49 -2.36
CA PHE A 251 -16.55 -20.58 -1.44
C PHE A 251 -17.65 -21.63 -1.39
N LEU A 252 -18.90 -21.24 -1.55
CA LEU A 252 -20.05 -22.16 -1.68
C LEU A 252 -20.07 -22.92 -3.00
N SER A 253 -19.35 -22.44 -4.02
CA SER A 253 -19.22 -23.15 -5.29
C SER A 253 -18.55 -24.50 -5.09
N ARG A 254 -19.36 -25.60 -5.17
CA ARG A 254 -18.88 -26.97 -5.03
C ARG A 254 -18.23 -27.43 -6.33
N SER A 255 -17.03 -27.95 -6.24
CA SER A 255 -16.37 -28.65 -7.35
C SER A 255 -15.59 -29.85 -6.84
N LYS A 256 -15.73 -30.97 -7.52
CA LYS A 256 -14.90 -32.18 -7.29
C LYS A 256 -13.52 -32.05 -7.96
N ASN A 257 -13.26 -30.97 -8.71
CA ASN A 257 -12.00 -30.75 -9.42
C ASN A 257 -10.90 -30.32 -8.43
N GLY A 258 -9.79 -31.05 -8.37
CA GLY A 258 -8.61 -30.76 -7.55
C GLY A 258 -8.04 -29.36 -7.81
N THR A 259 -7.96 -28.95 -9.07
CA THR A 259 -7.46 -27.63 -9.48
C THR A 259 -8.24 -26.49 -8.81
N LYS A 260 -9.58 -26.57 -8.75
CA LYS A 260 -10.38 -25.53 -8.06
C LYS A 260 -10.08 -25.45 -6.57
N ARG A 261 -9.73 -26.57 -5.94
CA ARG A 261 -9.31 -26.59 -4.52
C ARG A 261 -7.97 -25.87 -4.33
N ILE A 262 -7.03 -26.08 -5.26
CA ILE A 262 -5.74 -25.38 -5.28
C ILE A 262 -5.96 -23.86 -5.45
N LEU A 263 -6.81 -23.46 -6.43
CA LEU A 263 -7.11 -22.05 -6.66
C LEU A 263 -7.83 -21.39 -5.47
N LYS A 264 -8.70 -22.12 -4.77
CA LYS A 264 -9.29 -21.64 -3.51
C LYS A 264 -8.24 -21.44 -2.42
N ALA A 265 -7.23 -22.31 -2.33
CA ALA A 265 -6.12 -22.13 -1.39
C ALA A 265 -5.29 -20.87 -1.74
N GLY A 266 -5.03 -20.62 -3.02
CA GLY A 266 -4.41 -19.39 -3.49
C GLY A 266 -5.25 -18.15 -3.17
N LEU A 267 -6.58 -18.21 -3.37
CA LEU A 267 -7.50 -17.13 -3.00
C LEU A 267 -7.52 -16.89 -1.48
N ILE A 268 -7.49 -17.91 -0.65
CA ILE A 268 -7.38 -17.76 0.81
C ILE A 268 -6.07 -17.07 1.20
N ALA A 269 -4.96 -17.44 0.57
CA ALA A 269 -3.69 -16.75 0.78
C ALA A 269 -3.77 -15.27 0.38
N TYR A 270 -4.37 -14.96 -0.77
CA TYR A 270 -4.64 -13.60 -1.21
C TYR A 270 -5.48 -12.81 -0.20
N LEU A 271 -6.62 -13.34 0.23
CA LEU A 271 -7.52 -12.68 1.18
C LEU A 271 -6.87 -12.49 2.55
N CYS A 272 -6.11 -13.47 3.02
CA CYS A 272 -5.35 -13.34 4.26
C CYS A 272 -4.26 -12.26 4.15
N PHE A 273 -3.57 -12.16 3.00
CA PHE A 273 -2.63 -11.09 2.73
C PHE A 273 -3.33 -9.72 2.69
N SER A 274 -4.55 -9.65 2.16
CA SER A 274 -5.39 -8.45 2.10
C SER A 274 -5.80 -7.89 3.49
N LEU A 275 -5.78 -8.72 4.54
CA LEU A 275 -6.03 -8.27 5.92
C LEU A 275 -4.87 -7.44 6.49
N PHE A 276 -3.66 -7.57 5.94
CA PHE A 276 -2.46 -6.94 6.48
C PHE A 276 -1.64 -6.18 5.43
N SER A 277 -2.18 -6.00 4.21
CA SER A 277 -1.50 -5.38 3.09
C SER A 277 -2.52 -4.74 2.13
N TYR A 278 -2.06 -4.33 0.95
CA TYR A 278 -2.82 -3.60 -0.07
C TYR A 278 -2.72 -4.25 -1.47
N PRO A 279 -3.05 -5.55 -1.63
CA PRO A 279 -2.88 -6.24 -2.91
C PRO A 279 -3.76 -5.70 -4.03
N ASN A 280 -4.91 -5.09 -3.73
CA ASN A 280 -5.77 -4.49 -4.76
C ASN A 280 -5.14 -3.24 -5.39
N SER A 281 -4.28 -2.55 -4.66
CA SER A 281 -3.52 -1.40 -5.17
C SER A 281 -2.28 -1.79 -5.98
N VAL A 282 -2.03 -3.10 -6.14
CA VAL A 282 -0.90 -3.65 -6.90
C VAL A 282 -1.47 -4.45 -8.07
N PHE A 283 -1.51 -3.84 -9.25
CA PHE A 283 -2.21 -4.37 -10.42
C PHE A 283 -1.97 -5.88 -10.69
N PRO A 284 -0.72 -6.42 -10.71
CA PRO A 284 -0.50 -7.84 -10.89
C PRO A 284 -1.17 -8.74 -9.84
N LEU A 285 -1.22 -8.29 -8.57
CA LEU A 285 -1.91 -9.02 -7.50
C LEU A 285 -3.42 -8.93 -7.68
N PHE A 286 -3.95 -7.76 -8.06
CA PHE A 286 -5.37 -7.58 -8.29
C PHE A 286 -5.86 -8.42 -9.47
N VAL A 287 -5.06 -8.58 -10.53
CA VAL A 287 -5.34 -9.51 -11.64
C VAL A 287 -5.49 -10.95 -11.14
N LEU A 288 -4.68 -11.39 -10.17
CA LEU A 288 -4.84 -12.73 -9.57
C LEU A 288 -6.20 -12.91 -8.90
N PHE A 289 -6.73 -11.87 -8.24
CA PHE A 289 -8.09 -11.93 -7.68
C PHE A 289 -9.14 -12.19 -8.77
N GLY A 290 -9.04 -11.50 -9.90
CA GLY A 290 -9.91 -11.71 -11.07
C GLY A 290 -9.79 -13.14 -11.63
N ILE A 291 -8.56 -13.64 -11.81
CA ILE A 291 -8.28 -14.99 -12.30
C ILE A 291 -8.87 -16.05 -11.35
N PHE A 292 -8.57 -15.98 -10.05
CA PHE A 292 -9.09 -16.94 -9.08
C PHE A 292 -10.60 -16.93 -9.02
N SER A 293 -11.19 -15.75 -8.95
CA SER A 293 -12.65 -15.58 -8.89
C SER A 293 -13.34 -16.17 -10.11
N GLY A 294 -12.84 -15.89 -11.31
CA GLY A 294 -13.39 -16.42 -12.56
C GLY A 294 -13.25 -17.94 -12.69
N CYS A 295 -12.09 -18.50 -12.32
CA CYS A 295 -11.85 -19.94 -12.42
C CYS A 295 -12.60 -20.76 -11.36
N ILE A 296 -12.83 -20.20 -10.16
CA ILE A 296 -13.54 -20.88 -9.06
C ILE A 296 -15.05 -20.90 -9.30
N GLU A 297 -15.62 -19.82 -9.85
CA GLU A 297 -17.06 -19.71 -10.07
C GLU A 297 -17.55 -20.79 -11.04
N SER A 298 -18.53 -21.55 -10.59
CA SER A 298 -19.07 -22.67 -11.39
C SER A 298 -20.54 -22.45 -11.81
N ARG A 299 -21.22 -21.45 -11.24
CA ARG A 299 -22.60 -21.15 -11.59
C ARG A 299 -22.64 -20.32 -12.88
N LYS A 300 -23.18 -20.86 -13.95
CA LYS A 300 -23.50 -20.11 -15.15
C LYS A 300 -24.73 -19.24 -14.87
N VAL A 301 -24.52 -17.97 -14.52
CA VAL A 301 -25.63 -17.01 -14.31
C VAL A 301 -26.33 -16.69 -15.61
N PHE A 302 -25.59 -16.66 -16.71
CA PHE A 302 -26.13 -16.60 -18.09
C PHE A 302 -25.51 -17.71 -18.90
N LYS A 303 -26.36 -18.52 -19.57
CA LYS A 303 -25.91 -19.35 -20.68
C LYS A 303 -25.75 -18.43 -21.89
N ILE A 304 -24.65 -17.66 -21.93
CA ILE A 304 -24.25 -17.03 -23.18
C ILE A 304 -23.91 -18.20 -24.09
N PRO A 305 -24.67 -18.39 -25.20
CA PRO A 305 -24.31 -19.44 -26.14
C PRO A 305 -22.89 -19.17 -26.61
N VAL A 306 -21.98 -20.12 -26.39
CA VAL A 306 -20.61 -20.03 -26.87
C VAL A 306 -20.65 -20.24 -28.37
N SER A 307 -21.15 -19.24 -29.08
CA SER A 307 -20.99 -19.13 -30.52
C SER A 307 -19.58 -18.52 -30.78
N ALA A 308 -19.04 -18.81 -31.96
CA ALA A 308 -17.81 -18.16 -32.42
C ALA A 308 -17.90 -16.62 -32.31
N LEU A 309 -19.10 -16.08 -32.48
CA LEU A 309 -19.40 -14.65 -32.40
C LEU A 309 -19.24 -14.10 -30.93
N THR A 310 -19.75 -14.82 -29.93
CA THR A 310 -19.64 -14.39 -28.53
C THR A 310 -18.20 -14.55 -27.99
N THR A 311 -17.48 -15.57 -28.42
CA THR A 311 -16.07 -15.74 -28.10
C THR A 311 -15.23 -14.67 -28.78
N GLY A 312 -15.49 -14.38 -30.03
CA GLY A 312 -14.85 -13.31 -30.81
C GLY A 312 -15.08 -11.92 -30.17
N SER A 313 -16.32 -11.62 -29.79
CA SER A 313 -16.64 -10.31 -29.15
C SER A 313 -15.99 -10.16 -27.77
N LEU A 314 -15.92 -11.22 -26.97
CA LEU A 314 -15.20 -11.18 -25.68
C LEU A 314 -13.69 -11.03 -25.89
N LEU A 315 -13.12 -11.65 -26.90
CA LEU A 315 -11.72 -11.52 -27.26
C LEU A 315 -11.39 -10.11 -27.76
N ILE A 316 -12.22 -9.53 -28.60
CA ILE A 316 -12.12 -8.15 -29.06
C ILE A 316 -12.23 -7.18 -27.86
N LEU A 317 -13.19 -7.38 -26.97
CA LEU A 317 -13.36 -6.57 -25.78
C LEU A 317 -12.12 -6.66 -24.86
N SER A 318 -11.56 -7.84 -24.66
CA SER A 318 -10.34 -8.02 -23.85
C SER A 318 -9.12 -7.36 -24.50
N VAL A 319 -8.97 -7.46 -25.83
CA VAL A 319 -7.89 -6.78 -26.57
C VAL A 319 -8.06 -5.26 -26.47
N LEU A 320 -9.29 -4.75 -26.57
CA LEU A 320 -9.57 -3.32 -26.39
C LEU A 320 -9.21 -2.86 -24.97
N ILE A 321 -9.63 -3.59 -23.93
CA ILE A 321 -9.29 -3.26 -22.54
C ILE A 321 -7.78 -3.33 -22.32
N CYS A 322 -7.11 -4.36 -22.83
CA CYS A 322 -5.63 -4.44 -22.76
C CYS A 322 -4.96 -3.28 -23.50
N SER A 323 -5.44 -2.90 -24.67
CA SER A 323 -4.89 -1.78 -25.44
C SER A 323 -5.07 -0.44 -24.71
N VAL A 324 -6.23 -0.21 -24.10
CA VAL A 324 -6.49 0.96 -23.26
C VAL A 324 -5.57 0.95 -22.03
N SER A 325 -5.46 -0.17 -21.32
CA SER A 325 -4.57 -0.32 -20.16
C SER A 325 -3.10 -0.09 -20.53
N ILE A 326 -2.64 -0.62 -21.67
CA ILE A 326 -1.27 -0.40 -22.16
C ILE A 326 -1.05 1.08 -22.51
N ARG A 327 -2.05 1.72 -23.13
CA ARG A 327 -1.99 3.15 -23.44
C ARG A 327 -1.88 3.98 -22.18
N GLU A 328 -2.68 3.70 -21.15
CA GLU A 328 -2.64 4.38 -19.87
C GLU A 328 -1.30 4.15 -19.14
N ILE A 329 -0.81 2.91 -19.09
CA ILE A 329 0.51 2.61 -18.52
C ILE A 329 1.62 3.40 -19.24
N ARG A 330 1.60 3.44 -20.58
CA ARG A 330 2.55 4.25 -21.35
C ARG A 330 2.40 5.75 -21.07
N PHE A 331 1.17 6.22 -20.93
CA PHE A 331 0.90 7.61 -20.59
C PHE A 331 1.47 7.97 -19.21
N TYR A 332 1.22 7.15 -18.18
CA TYR A 332 1.79 7.33 -16.85
C TYR A 332 3.32 7.24 -16.86
N TYR A 333 3.88 6.27 -17.58
CA TYR A 333 5.33 6.13 -17.72
C TYR A 333 5.96 7.34 -18.43
N ASN A 334 5.39 7.79 -19.53
CA ASN A 334 5.87 8.97 -20.25
C ASN A 334 5.67 10.24 -19.42
N GLY A 335 4.57 10.36 -18.69
CA GLY A 335 4.32 11.45 -17.76
C GLY A 335 5.36 11.52 -16.66
N ALA A 336 5.65 10.40 -16.00
CA ALA A 336 6.70 10.32 -14.99
C ALA A 336 8.07 10.69 -15.57
N LYS A 337 8.42 10.15 -16.75
CA LYS A 337 9.66 10.46 -17.44
C LYS A 337 9.76 11.91 -17.91
N THR A 338 8.64 12.51 -18.31
CA THR A 338 8.59 13.93 -18.68
C THR A 338 8.78 14.81 -17.46
N LEU A 339 8.22 14.42 -16.31
CA LEU A 339 8.41 15.12 -15.04
C LEU A 339 9.83 14.95 -14.50
N GLU A 340 10.47 13.80 -14.68
CA GLU A 340 11.88 13.57 -14.36
C GLU A 340 12.80 14.54 -15.16
N LYS A 341 12.49 14.79 -16.42
CA LYS A 341 13.17 15.82 -17.24
C LYS A 341 13.05 17.23 -16.69
N PHE A 342 12.07 17.51 -15.81
CA PHE A 342 11.98 18.78 -15.07
C PHE A 342 13.22 19.07 -14.24
N PHE A 343 13.74 18.06 -13.59
CA PHE A 343 14.92 18.21 -12.75
C PHE A 343 16.20 18.38 -13.57
N THR A 344 16.17 18.04 -14.88
CA THR A 344 17.32 18.04 -15.76
C THR A 344 17.38 19.22 -16.76
N GLY A 345 16.42 20.15 -16.78
CA GLY A 345 16.59 21.44 -17.46
C GLY A 345 15.53 21.89 -18.46
N ASN A 346 14.44 21.18 -18.72
CA ASN A 346 13.40 21.63 -19.65
C ASN A 346 12.02 21.77 -18.95
N SER A 347 11.93 22.80 -18.09
CA SER A 347 10.81 22.99 -17.16
C SER A 347 9.49 23.38 -17.84
N SER A 348 9.51 24.11 -18.95
CA SER A 348 8.29 24.65 -19.56
C SER A 348 7.37 23.59 -20.18
N GLU A 349 7.91 22.62 -20.91
CA GLU A 349 7.11 21.55 -21.53
C GLU A 349 6.46 20.64 -20.50
N ALA A 350 7.18 20.35 -19.42
CA ALA A 350 6.71 19.48 -18.39
C ALA A 350 5.60 20.14 -17.56
N ILE A 351 5.65 21.48 -17.32
CA ILE A 351 4.57 22.23 -16.70
C ILE A 351 3.29 22.12 -17.55
N LEU A 352 3.42 22.42 -18.84
CA LEU A 352 2.30 22.39 -19.76
C LEU A 352 1.69 20.99 -19.85
N PHE A 353 2.52 19.95 -19.82
CA PHE A 353 2.08 18.56 -19.79
C PHE A 353 1.35 18.24 -18.48
N SER A 354 1.91 18.64 -17.34
CA SER A 354 1.31 18.40 -16.02
C SER A 354 -0.04 19.09 -15.86
N ASP A 355 -0.14 20.36 -16.25
CA ASP A 355 -1.39 21.13 -16.17
C ASP A 355 -2.47 20.56 -17.11
N ARG A 356 -2.07 20.15 -18.31
CA ARG A 356 -3.01 19.57 -19.29
C ARG A 356 -3.54 18.20 -18.89
N HIS A 357 -2.72 17.41 -18.20
CA HIS A 357 -3.05 16.01 -17.89
C HIS A 357 -3.23 15.77 -16.38
N TYR A 358 -3.37 16.85 -15.58
CA TYR A 358 -3.50 16.72 -14.14
C TYR A 358 -4.62 15.77 -13.71
N GLU A 359 -5.81 15.88 -14.30
CA GLU A 359 -6.97 15.05 -13.95
C GLU A 359 -6.71 13.54 -14.17
N GLN A 360 -5.84 13.19 -15.10
CA GLN A 360 -5.45 11.81 -15.40
C GLN A 360 -4.30 11.33 -14.50
N LEU A 361 -3.38 12.24 -14.16
CA LEU A 361 -2.16 11.93 -13.41
C LEU A 361 -2.32 12.06 -11.89
N LYS A 362 -3.32 12.80 -11.39
CA LYS A 362 -3.53 13.07 -9.95
C LYS A 362 -3.64 11.81 -9.09
N TYR A 363 -3.95 10.67 -9.68
CA TYR A 363 -4.00 9.38 -9.01
C TYR A 363 -2.64 8.66 -8.95
N SER A 364 -1.58 9.22 -9.53
CA SER A 364 -0.23 8.67 -9.47
C SER A 364 0.55 9.28 -8.32
N GLU A 365 0.97 8.45 -7.36
CA GLU A 365 1.82 8.88 -6.23
C GLU A 365 3.12 9.52 -6.72
N SER A 366 3.79 8.87 -7.68
CA SER A 366 5.03 9.40 -8.26
C SER A 366 4.82 10.77 -8.90
N PHE A 367 3.70 10.97 -9.62
CA PHE A 367 3.35 12.26 -10.17
C PHE A 367 3.14 13.31 -9.07
N ASN A 368 2.33 13.00 -8.06
CA ASN A 368 2.02 13.94 -6.98
C ASN A 368 3.27 14.35 -6.22
N ASN A 369 4.18 13.42 -5.94
CA ASN A 369 5.45 13.71 -5.27
C ASN A 369 6.33 14.65 -6.10
N ILE A 370 6.53 14.36 -7.38
CA ILE A 370 7.34 15.19 -8.29
C ILE A 370 6.69 16.57 -8.48
N TYR A 371 5.38 16.60 -8.69
CA TYR A 371 4.64 17.83 -8.90
C TYR A 371 4.63 18.73 -7.65
N SER A 372 4.50 18.15 -6.46
CA SER A 372 4.62 18.85 -5.18
C SER A 372 6.03 19.45 -4.99
N MET A 373 7.09 18.68 -5.28
CA MET A 373 8.48 19.18 -5.21
C MET A 373 8.73 20.32 -6.19
N TRP A 374 8.10 20.29 -7.36
CA TRP A 374 8.21 21.38 -8.32
C TRP A 374 7.45 22.62 -7.84
N LEU A 375 6.22 22.45 -7.33
CA LEU A 375 5.42 23.53 -6.76
C LEU A 375 6.07 24.17 -5.52
N GLU A 376 6.96 23.48 -4.83
CA GLU A 376 7.80 24.07 -3.78
C GLU A 376 8.73 25.16 -4.34
N LYS A 377 9.24 24.99 -5.57
CA LYS A 377 10.12 25.97 -6.24
C LYS A 377 9.35 27.03 -7.01
N HIS A 378 8.13 26.72 -7.43
CA HIS A 378 7.24 27.61 -8.19
C HIS A 378 5.87 27.64 -7.52
N PRO A 379 5.74 28.36 -6.40
CA PRO A 379 4.57 28.31 -5.54
C PRO A 379 3.28 28.75 -6.27
N ASP A 380 2.28 27.87 -6.27
CA ASP A 380 0.93 28.11 -6.80
C ASP A 380 -0.09 27.44 -5.87
N ILE A 381 -0.76 28.25 -5.05
CA ILE A 381 -1.73 27.78 -4.06
C ILE A 381 -2.85 26.98 -4.70
N LYS A 382 -3.37 27.42 -5.87
CA LYS A 382 -4.47 26.73 -6.55
C LYS A 382 -4.07 25.35 -7.01
N LYS A 383 -2.83 25.16 -7.40
CA LYS A 383 -2.30 23.86 -7.83
C LYS A 383 -1.98 22.97 -6.62
N LEU A 384 -1.36 23.53 -5.58
CA LEU A 384 -1.06 22.83 -4.33
C LEU A 384 -2.34 22.32 -3.64
N SER A 385 -3.41 23.11 -3.61
CA SER A 385 -4.68 22.73 -2.99
C SER A 385 -5.44 21.61 -3.71
N ARG A 386 -5.05 21.28 -4.96
CA ARG A 386 -5.60 20.14 -5.70
C ARG A 386 -4.92 18.82 -5.36
N LEU A 387 -3.72 18.89 -4.77
CA LEU A 387 -2.99 17.70 -4.39
C LEU A 387 -3.64 17.02 -3.17
N PRO A 388 -3.49 15.69 -3.02
CA PRO A 388 -3.96 14.99 -1.83
C PRO A 388 -3.43 15.62 -0.54
N ALA A 389 -4.23 15.59 0.52
CA ALA A 389 -3.80 16.04 1.82
C ALA A 389 -2.60 15.21 2.30
N GLY A 390 -1.54 15.90 2.72
CA GLY A 390 -0.32 15.27 3.22
C GLY A 390 0.56 16.31 3.91
N CYS A 391 1.36 15.88 4.84
CA CYS A 391 2.18 16.77 5.65
C CYS A 391 3.10 17.67 4.81
N ASN A 392 3.77 17.09 3.80
CA ASN A 392 4.65 17.86 2.92
C ASN A 392 3.88 18.88 2.08
N ASN A 393 2.73 18.46 1.51
CA ASN A 393 1.91 19.35 0.70
C ASN A 393 1.39 20.53 1.52
N TYR A 394 0.91 20.29 2.73
CA TYR A 394 0.45 21.35 3.64
C TYR A 394 1.59 22.27 4.09
N CYS A 395 2.79 21.75 4.29
CA CYS A 395 3.98 22.57 4.50
C CYS A 395 4.26 23.50 3.30
N ASN A 396 4.12 22.99 2.07
CA ASN A 396 4.36 23.78 0.86
C ASN A 396 3.29 24.85 0.65
N ILE A 397 2.01 24.55 0.97
CA ILE A 397 0.92 25.55 0.97
C ILE A 397 1.24 26.64 2.02
N GLY A 398 1.60 26.25 3.24
CA GLY A 398 1.97 27.19 4.29
C GLY A 398 3.14 28.11 3.90
N LYS A 399 4.22 27.53 3.33
CA LYS A 399 5.34 28.33 2.79
C LYS A 399 4.89 29.33 1.72
N THR A 400 3.97 28.92 0.84
CA THR A 400 3.47 29.79 -0.23
C THR A 400 2.67 30.95 0.34
N TYR A 401 1.87 30.73 1.37
CA TYR A 401 1.16 31.81 2.08
C TYR A 401 2.14 32.73 2.82
N MET A 402 3.19 32.19 3.46
CA MET A 402 4.25 33.01 4.06
C MET A 402 4.93 33.92 3.04
N LEU A 403 5.25 33.40 1.84
CA LEU A 403 5.82 34.24 0.75
C LEU A 403 4.89 35.34 0.24
N SER A 404 3.59 35.15 0.44
CA SER A 404 2.56 36.14 0.10
C SER A 404 2.16 37.02 1.30
N GLU A 405 2.92 36.96 2.40
CA GLU A 405 2.68 37.71 3.66
C GLU A 405 1.31 37.44 4.31
N GLN A 406 0.68 36.28 3.95
CA GLN A 406 -0.61 35.85 4.48
C GLN A 406 -0.38 34.89 5.66
N TYR A 407 0.16 35.42 6.75
CA TYR A 407 0.67 34.64 7.89
C TYR A 407 -0.41 33.84 8.63
N ASP A 408 -1.65 34.29 8.68
CA ASP A 408 -2.77 33.61 9.35
C ASP A 408 -3.15 32.33 8.60
N TYR A 409 -3.26 32.39 7.26
CA TYR A 409 -3.49 31.19 6.43
C TYR A 409 -2.30 30.24 6.50
N ALA A 410 -1.08 30.77 6.49
CA ALA A 410 0.12 29.94 6.66
C ALA A 410 0.08 29.17 7.97
N GLU A 411 -0.28 29.82 9.07
CA GLU A 411 -0.39 29.19 10.39
C GLU A 411 -1.38 28.04 10.40
N GLU A 412 -2.58 28.21 9.82
CA GLU A 412 -3.63 27.18 9.76
C GLU A 412 -3.13 25.92 9.06
N TYR A 413 -2.54 26.05 7.86
CA TYR A 413 -2.00 24.90 7.12
C TYR A 413 -0.82 24.24 7.81
N LEU A 414 0.10 25.01 8.35
CA LEU A 414 1.29 24.50 9.04
C LEU A 414 0.92 23.81 10.36
N LYS A 415 -0.07 24.33 11.09
CA LYS A 415 -0.61 23.71 12.30
C LYS A 415 -1.25 22.37 11.98
N THR A 416 -2.06 22.31 10.94
CA THR A 416 -2.65 21.05 10.46
C THR A 416 -1.55 20.05 10.05
N ALA A 417 -0.52 20.50 9.32
CA ALA A 417 0.63 19.68 8.95
C ALA A 417 1.36 19.11 10.18
N SER A 418 1.47 19.90 11.26
CA SER A 418 2.11 19.46 12.50
C SER A 418 1.33 18.36 13.23
N PHE A 419 0.00 18.39 13.10
CA PHE A 419 -0.86 17.30 13.60
C PHE A 419 -0.91 16.10 12.67
N MET A 420 -0.76 16.28 11.34
CA MET A 420 -0.69 15.13 10.43
C MET A 420 0.44 14.16 10.80
N VAL A 421 1.64 14.67 11.06
CA VAL A 421 2.82 13.86 11.43
C VAL A 421 3.55 14.52 12.60
N PRO A 422 3.10 14.29 13.85
CA PRO A 422 3.66 14.97 15.03
C PRO A 422 5.16 14.74 15.25
N GLY A 423 5.70 13.61 14.81
CA GLY A 423 7.13 13.29 14.90
C GLY A 423 8.03 14.05 13.92
N LYS A 424 7.46 14.78 12.94
CA LYS A 424 8.19 15.49 11.90
C LYS A 424 8.50 16.94 12.35
N ILE A 425 9.77 17.34 12.30
CA ILE A 425 10.20 18.66 12.79
C ILE A 425 9.80 19.79 11.84
N THR A 426 9.70 19.52 10.53
CA THR A 426 9.52 20.54 9.48
C THR A 426 8.29 21.43 9.68
N PRO A 427 7.08 20.91 10.00
CA PRO A 427 5.91 21.75 10.20
C PRO A 427 6.10 22.75 11.35
N ASN A 428 6.61 22.29 12.49
CA ASN A 428 6.87 23.14 13.66
C ASN A 428 7.97 24.19 13.37
N TYR A 429 9.00 23.82 12.61
CA TYR A 429 10.03 24.76 12.18
C TYR A 429 9.47 25.86 11.28
N LEU A 430 8.59 25.52 10.36
CA LEU A 430 7.90 26.50 9.49
C LEU A 430 6.93 27.38 10.29
N LEU A 431 6.23 26.83 11.28
CA LEU A 431 5.39 27.61 12.20
C LEU A 431 6.25 28.64 12.98
N TRP A 432 7.41 28.23 13.47
CA TRP A 432 8.36 29.14 14.09
C TRP A 432 8.80 30.26 13.15
N GLN A 433 9.17 29.96 11.92
CA GLN A 433 9.53 30.96 10.91
C GLN A 433 8.36 31.90 10.60
N ASN A 434 7.14 31.39 10.49
CA ASN A 434 5.93 32.16 10.28
C ASN A 434 5.71 33.19 11.40
N SER A 435 5.84 32.74 12.66
CA SER A 435 5.70 33.63 13.83
C SER A 435 6.77 34.74 13.85
N LEU A 436 8.03 34.43 13.48
CA LEU A 436 9.08 35.44 13.37
C LEU A 436 8.79 36.47 12.26
N GLN A 437 8.36 36.04 11.09
CA GLN A 437 8.05 36.94 9.98
C GLN A 437 6.85 37.84 10.29
N ARG A 438 5.89 37.32 11.07
CA ARG A 438 4.75 38.10 11.58
C ARG A 438 5.15 39.08 12.67
N GLY A 439 6.34 38.96 13.27
CA GLY A 439 6.79 39.76 14.41
C GLY A 439 6.29 39.26 15.77
N ASP A 440 5.65 38.09 15.83
CA ASP A 440 5.16 37.48 17.08
C ASP A 440 6.27 36.67 17.76
N THR A 441 7.16 37.36 18.46
CA THR A 441 8.29 36.74 19.17
C THR A 441 7.83 35.84 20.31
N THR A 442 6.70 36.13 20.95
CA THR A 442 6.17 35.35 22.07
C THR A 442 5.77 33.95 21.62
N THR A 443 4.99 33.87 20.54
CA THR A 443 4.61 32.59 19.91
C THR A 443 5.82 31.87 19.35
N ALA A 444 6.78 32.60 18.76
CA ALA A 444 8.03 32.00 18.26
C ALA A 444 8.84 31.33 19.38
N ILE A 445 8.98 31.95 20.55
CA ILE A 445 9.64 31.33 21.71
C ILE A 445 8.93 30.03 22.14
N THR A 446 7.61 30.08 22.27
CA THR A 446 6.81 28.90 22.66
C THR A 446 6.99 27.72 21.68
N ILE A 447 6.99 28.02 20.36
CA ILE A 447 7.20 27.00 19.33
C ILE A 447 8.65 26.48 19.37
N ALA A 448 9.63 27.36 19.58
CA ALA A 448 11.03 27.02 19.68
C ALA A 448 11.29 26.03 20.83
N GLU A 449 10.73 26.28 22.01
CA GLU A 449 10.81 25.36 23.15
C GLU A 449 10.18 23.99 22.84
N ARG A 450 9.03 23.99 22.14
CA ARG A 450 8.36 22.76 21.70
C ARG A 450 9.26 21.96 20.77
N ILE A 451 9.92 22.60 19.79
CA ILE A 451 10.84 21.96 18.83
C ILE A 451 12.02 21.29 19.57
N LEU A 452 12.59 21.95 20.59
CA LEU A 452 13.70 21.37 21.35
C LEU A 452 13.29 20.14 22.15
N LYS A 453 12.07 20.16 22.73
CA LYS A 453 11.49 19.03 23.48
C LYS A 453 11.00 17.90 22.60
N GLN A 454 10.69 18.19 21.33
CA GLN A 454 10.15 17.21 20.39
C GLN A 454 11.16 16.08 20.13
N PRO A 455 10.80 14.80 20.41
CA PRO A 455 11.64 13.68 20.05
C PRO A 455 11.71 13.55 18.53
N LEU A 456 12.93 13.33 18.01
CA LEU A 456 13.14 13.19 16.57
C LEU A 456 12.72 11.80 16.11
N LYS A 457 11.91 11.73 15.07
CA LYS A 457 11.57 10.47 14.39
C LYS A 457 12.79 9.86 13.70
N ALA A 458 13.65 10.71 13.12
CA ALA A 458 14.93 10.34 12.53
C ALA A 458 15.94 11.46 12.75
N GLU A 459 17.14 11.11 13.15
CA GLU A 459 18.26 12.06 13.19
C GLU A 459 18.84 12.21 11.79
N SER A 460 18.91 13.44 11.32
CA SER A 460 19.51 13.82 10.05
C SER A 460 20.27 15.13 10.21
N THR A 461 21.16 15.42 9.28
CA THR A 461 21.87 16.72 9.25
C THR A 461 20.89 17.90 9.26
N TYR A 462 19.74 17.76 8.60
CA TYR A 462 18.68 18.76 8.60
C TYR A 462 18.08 18.97 10.00
N THR A 463 17.65 17.88 10.66
CA THR A 463 17.00 17.97 11.97
C THR A 463 17.95 18.50 13.05
N LEU A 464 19.22 18.15 12.99
CA LEU A 464 20.26 18.67 13.90
C LEU A 464 20.53 20.15 13.66
N ARG A 465 20.60 20.58 12.39
CA ARG A 465 20.74 21.99 12.01
C ARG A 465 19.57 22.82 12.55
N VAL A 466 18.34 22.38 12.34
CA VAL A 466 17.14 23.06 12.85
C VAL A 466 17.22 23.20 14.37
N LYS A 467 17.50 22.13 15.12
CA LYS A 467 17.62 22.23 16.58
C LYS A 467 18.75 23.16 17.03
N SER A 468 19.87 23.21 16.31
CA SER A 468 20.95 24.14 16.63
C SER A 468 20.58 25.61 16.39
N GLU A 469 19.86 25.90 15.31
CA GLU A 469 19.35 27.23 14.97
C GLU A 469 18.34 27.73 16.03
N ILE A 470 17.38 26.87 16.40
CA ILE A 470 16.40 27.15 17.44
C ILE A 470 17.06 27.41 18.80
N ARG A 471 18.10 26.66 19.16
CA ARG A 471 18.84 26.87 20.42
C ARG A 471 19.51 28.24 20.45
N ARG A 472 20.20 28.62 19.38
CA ARG A 472 20.80 29.97 19.24
C ARG A 472 19.79 31.08 19.37
N PHE A 473 18.62 30.93 18.74
CA PHE A 473 17.53 31.90 18.84
C PHE A 473 17.11 32.10 20.30
N LEU A 474 16.85 31.01 21.03
CA LEU A 474 16.43 31.09 22.45
C LEU A 474 17.51 31.72 23.33
N GLU A 475 18.79 31.38 23.12
CA GLU A 475 19.93 32.00 23.85
C GLU A 475 19.97 33.52 23.62
N THR A 476 19.73 33.97 22.37
CA THR A 476 19.71 35.40 22.04
C THR A 476 18.54 36.11 22.69
N GLU A 477 17.34 35.56 22.69
CA GLU A 477 16.15 36.15 23.30
C GLU A 477 16.21 36.16 24.83
N GLN A 478 16.74 35.11 25.45
CA GLN A 478 16.98 35.06 26.90
C GLN A 478 18.02 36.10 27.33
N GLY A 479 19.05 36.33 26.52
CA GLY A 479 20.05 37.40 26.78
C GLY A 479 19.45 38.80 26.73
N LYS A 480 18.46 39.05 25.83
CA LYS A 480 17.74 40.34 25.78
C LYS A 480 16.88 40.58 27.04
N THR A 481 16.29 39.51 27.59
CA THR A 481 15.41 39.63 28.77
C THR A 481 16.19 39.84 30.08
N GLN A 482 17.49 39.56 30.08
CA GLN A 482 18.39 39.71 31.28
C GLN A 482 19.10 41.09 31.30
N VAL A 483 18.97 41.92 30.26
CA VAL A 483 19.51 43.31 30.29
C VAL A 483 18.42 44.22 30.83
N PRO A 484 18.52 44.78 32.06
CA PRO A 484 17.56 45.74 32.57
C PRO A 484 17.58 46.97 31.63
N ALA A 485 16.40 47.48 31.30
CA ALA A 485 16.29 48.77 30.64
C ALA A 485 16.97 49.85 31.53
N GLN A 486 18.10 50.37 31.05
CA GLN A 486 18.79 51.50 31.65
C GLN A 486 18.06 52.81 31.33
#